data_da9c200f536daf33f0360aea634c5262
#
_entry.id   da9c200f536daf33f0360aea634c5262
#
_cell.length_a   1.000
_cell.length_b   1.000
_cell.length_c   1.000
_cell.angle_alpha   90.00
_cell.angle_beta   90.00
_cell.angle_gamma   90.00
#
_symmetry.space_group_name_H-M   'P 1'
#
loop_
_entity.id
_entity.type
_entity.pdbx_description
1 polymer ?
#
loop_
_entity_poly.entity_id
_entity_poly.type
_entity_poly.pdbx_seq_one_letter_code
_entity_poly.pdbx_strand_id
1 'polypeptide(L)'
;MLIVKKFGGSSVADADKVRRVAGIIADDHAEGHDVVVVLSAQGDTTDDLIEKAKELNPRPSKREMDVLLSTGEQQSVALMSMALEAMGLPVVSLTGWQVGLETNTTYGGARIVRVSTERIRRELDKRRIVVVAGFQGIDRNDDITTLGRGGSDTTAVAIAAVLHADKCQIYTDVEGVYTADPRKVKNARKLDEITYDEMLELASLGAQVLMNRSVELAKRYGVVIEVLSSYVRKPGTKVKEVVLGNGFSHEVWAVQWYE
;
A
#
# COMPACT_ATOMS: atom_id res chain seq x y z
N MET A 1 16.52 -11.40 -0.05
CA MET A 1 15.07 -11.54 -0.09
C MET A 1 14.48 -10.46 -1.00
N LEU A 2 13.30 -10.71 -1.56
CA LEU A 2 12.50 -9.70 -2.26
C LEU A 2 11.42 -9.17 -1.31
N ILE A 3 11.43 -7.87 -1.06
CA ILE A 3 10.51 -7.22 -0.12
C ILE A 3 9.68 -6.18 -0.86
N VAL A 4 8.36 -6.28 -0.77
CA VAL A 4 7.44 -5.25 -1.23
C VAL A 4 6.98 -4.45 -0.02
N LYS A 5 7.17 -3.13 -0.04
CA LYS A 5 6.78 -2.20 1.02
C LYS A 5 5.75 -1.21 0.48
N LYS A 6 4.71 -0.93 1.24
CA LYS A 6 3.75 0.15 0.92
C LYS A 6 3.73 1.17 2.03
N PHE A 7 3.76 2.44 1.68
CA PHE A 7 3.59 3.55 2.60
C PHE A 7 2.39 4.42 2.19
N GLY A 8 1.54 4.71 3.16
CA GLY A 8 0.38 5.58 2.97
C GLY A 8 0.75 7.06 2.88
N GLY A 9 -0.22 7.89 2.49
CA GLY A 9 -0.01 9.33 2.29
C GLY A 9 0.46 10.07 3.54
N SER A 10 -0.04 9.72 4.71
CA SER A 10 0.40 10.31 5.99
C SER A 10 1.87 10.01 6.32
N SER A 11 2.39 8.88 5.88
CA SER A 11 3.78 8.49 6.08
C SER A 11 4.78 9.25 5.22
N VAL A 12 4.33 9.91 4.16
CA VAL A 12 5.16 10.64 3.19
C VAL A 12 4.68 12.09 2.98
N ALA A 13 3.91 12.63 3.93
CA ALA A 13 3.19 13.90 3.78
C ALA A 13 4.09 15.14 3.66
N ASP A 14 5.32 15.07 4.16
CA ASP A 14 6.30 16.17 4.12
C ASP A 14 7.73 15.63 3.94
N ALA A 15 8.67 16.54 3.75
CA ALA A 15 10.07 16.20 3.49
C ALA A 15 10.72 15.37 4.62
N ASP A 16 10.40 15.66 5.88
CA ASP A 16 10.98 14.93 7.02
C ASP A 16 10.44 13.50 7.09
N LYS A 17 9.16 13.31 6.81
CA LYS A 17 8.53 11.99 6.71
C LYS A 17 9.08 11.19 5.51
N VAL A 18 9.27 11.84 4.36
CA VAL A 18 9.91 11.22 3.19
C VAL A 18 11.33 10.74 3.55
N ARG A 19 12.15 11.56 4.22
CA ARG A 19 13.49 11.15 4.66
C ARG A 19 13.46 9.99 5.64
N ARG A 20 12.50 9.97 6.56
CA ARG A 20 12.32 8.84 7.50
C ARG A 20 12.00 7.54 6.75
N VAL A 21 11.07 7.58 5.83
CA VAL A 21 10.71 6.41 5.00
C VAL A 21 11.89 5.99 4.11
N ALA A 22 12.60 6.94 3.51
CA ALA A 22 13.81 6.65 2.75
C ALA A 22 14.85 5.89 3.60
N GLY A 23 15.00 6.23 4.87
CA GLY A 23 15.85 5.50 5.83
C GLY A 23 15.41 4.05 6.03
N ILE A 24 14.10 3.80 6.15
CA ILE A 24 13.54 2.44 6.26
C ILE A 24 13.87 1.62 5.01
N ILE A 25 13.70 2.21 3.83
CA ILE A 25 14.00 1.56 2.55
C ILE A 25 15.49 1.28 2.41
N ALA A 26 16.33 2.26 2.78
CA ALA A 26 17.78 2.16 2.72
C ALA A 26 18.34 1.02 3.58
N ASP A 27 17.78 0.80 4.76
CA ASP A 27 18.22 -0.27 5.67
C ASP A 27 18.07 -1.64 5.02
N ASP A 28 16.92 -1.96 4.43
CA ASP A 28 16.71 -3.25 3.75
C ASP A 28 17.60 -3.41 2.53
N HIS A 29 17.81 -2.33 1.76
CA HIS A 29 18.70 -2.36 0.61
C HIS A 29 20.17 -2.59 1.04
N ALA A 30 20.60 -1.99 2.14
CA ALA A 30 21.94 -2.17 2.71
C ALA A 30 22.16 -3.61 3.20
N GLU A 31 21.11 -4.30 3.66
CA GLU A 31 21.15 -5.73 3.99
C GLU A 31 21.20 -6.66 2.77
N GLY A 32 21.22 -6.10 1.57
CA GLY A 32 21.32 -6.84 0.31
C GLY A 32 19.98 -7.34 -0.23
N HIS A 33 18.86 -6.82 0.28
CA HIS A 33 17.52 -7.19 -0.20
C HIS A 33 17.16 -6.45 -1.49
N ASP A 34 16.33 -7.07 -2.30
CA ASP A 34 15.63 -6.41 -3.40
C ASP A 34 14.37 -5.74 -2.85
N VAL A 35 14.21 -4.45 -3.12
CA VAL A 35 13.14 -3.66 -2.52
C VAL A 35 12.28 -3.02 -3.61
N VAL A 36 10.99 -3.31 -3.55
CA VAL A 36 9.94 -2.63 -4.32
C VAL A 36 9.08 -1.84 -3.34
N VAL A 37 8.92 -0.55 -3.60
CA VAL A 37 8.17 0.37 -2.74
C VAL A 37 6.95 0.87 -3.49
N VAL A 38 5.77 0.76 -2.89
CA VAL A 38 4.52 1.32 -3.41
C VAL A 38 4.11 2.51 -2.56
N LEU A 39 3.88 3.65 -3.19
CA LEU A 39 3.52 4.88 -2.50
C LEU A 39 2.12 5.37 -2.87
N SER A 40 1.42 5.90 -1.88
CA SER A 40 0.25 6.76 -2.05
C SER A 40 0.67 8.21 -2.33
N ALA A 41 -0.26 9.04 -2.78
CA ALA A 41 -0.07 10.48 -2.83
C ALA A 41 0.22 11.04 -1.42
N GLN A 42 0.94 12.15 -1.34
CA GLN A 42 1.35 12.75 -0.08
C GLN A 42 0.16 13.41 0.64
N GLY A 43 -0.03 13.09 1.92
CA GLY A 43 -1.02 13.76 2.78
C GLY A 43 -2.40 13.90 2.13
N ASP A 44 -2.87 15.12 2.02
CA ASP A 44 -4.19 15.47 1.50
C ASP A 44 -4.21 15.75 -0.03
N THR A 45 -3.11 15.47 -0.75
CA THR A 45 -2.97 15.79 -2.18
C THR A 45 -4.15 15.29 -3.02
N THR A 46 -4.65 14.08 -2.76
CA THR A 46 -5.79 13.54 -3.51
C THR A 46 -7.06 14.38 -3.31
N ASP A 47 -7.34 14.78 -2.08
CA ASP A 47 -8.51 15.62 -1.74
C ASP A 47 -8.36 17.01 -2.35
N ASP A 48 -7.18 17.61 -2.29
CA ASP A 48 -6.88 18.91 -2.94
C ASP A 48 -7.09 18.86 -4.45
N LEU A 49 -6.70 17.77 -5.12
CA LEU A 49 -6.93 17.56 -6.55
C LEU A 49 -8.42 17.42 -6.87
N ILE A 50 -9.19 16.73 -6.03
CA ILE A 50 -10.64 16.61 -6.18
C ILE A 50 -11.31 17.99 -6.06
N GLU A 51 -10.91 18.80 -5.09
CA GLU A 51 -11.43 20.16 -4.92
C GLU A 51 -11.11 21.04 -6.11
N LYS A 52 -9.88 21.06 -6.60
CA LYS A 52 -9.50 21.79 -7.83
C LYS A 52 -10.34 21.41 -9.05
N ALA A 53 -10.63 20.11 -9.21
CA ALA A 53 -11.49 19.66 -10.29
C ALA A 53 -12.91 20.22 -10.17
N LYS A 54 -13.46 20.20 -8.96
CA LYS A 54 -14.83 20.71 -8.69
C LYS A 54 -14.97 22.21 -8.89
N GLU A 55 -13.93 22.99 -8.66
CA GLU A 55 -13.92 24.42 -8.94
C GLU A 55 -14.14 24.72 -10.43
N LEU A 56 -13.60 23.89 -11.32
CA LEU A 56 -13.75 24.01 -12.76
C LEU A 56 -15.03 23.37 -13.28
N ASN A 57 -15.39 22.23 -12.75
CA ASN A 57 -16.56 21.45 -13.14
C ASN A 57 -17.12 20.72 -11.95
N PRO A 58 -18.32 21.06 -11.43
CA PRO A 58 -18.94 20.36 -10.30
C PRO A 58 -19.21 18.86 -10.54
N ARG A 59 -19.21 18.43 -11.81
CA ARG A 59 -19.46 17.04 -12.22
C ARG A 59 -18.44 16.61 -13.27
N PRO A 60 -17.16 16.52 -12.93
CA PRO A 60 -16.16 16.06 -13.88
C PRO A 60 -16.40 14.59 -14.25
N SER A 61 -16.03 14.20 -15.45
CA SER A 61 -16.08 12.80 -15.84
C SER A 61 -15.12 11.97 -14.98
N LYS A 62 -15.47 10.72 -14.69
CA LYS A 62 -14.60 9.83 -13.92
C LYS A 62 -13.28 9.55 -14.63
N ARG A 63 -13.29 9.52 -15.97
CA ARG A 63 -12.08 9.35 -16.77
C ARG A 63 -11.08 10.49 -16.52
N GLU A 64 -11.51 11.74 -16.60
CA GLU A 64 -10.61 12.89 -16.36
C GLU A 64 -10.21 13.02 -14.89
N MET A 65 -11.08 12.59 -13.97
CA MET A 65 -10.72 12.48 -12.55
C MET A 65 -9.59 11.47 -12.35
N ASP A 66 -9.63 10.30 -13.00
CA ASP A 66 -8.56 9.31 -12.90
C ASP A 66 -7.23 9.84 -13.45
N VAL A 67 -7.26 10.58 -14.57
CA VAL A 67 -6.07 11.26 -15.10
C VAL A 67 -5.50 12.22 -14.06
N LEU A 68 -6.34 13.09 -13.49
CA LEU A 68 -5.91 14.08 -12.50
C LEU A 68 -5.37 13.43 -11.23
N LEU A 69 -6.11 12.50 -10.64
CA LEU A 69 -5.75 11.88 -9.37
C LEU A 69 -4.46 11.06 -9.47
N SER A 70 -4.19 10.44 -10.62
CA SER A 70 -2.95 9.67 -10.83
C SER A 70 -1.68 10.51 -10.70
N THR A 71 -1.77 11.82 -10.84
CA THR A 71 -0.61 12.72 -10.71
C THR A 71 -0.09 12.84 -9.28
N GLY A 72 -0.94 12.58 -8.28
CA GLY A 72 -0.55 12.64 -6.88
C GLY A 72 0.52 11.61 -6.53
N GLU A 73 0.32 10.36 -6.91
CA GLU A 73 1.29 9.30 -6.70
C GLU A 73 2.56 9.49 -7.54
N GLN A 74 2.44 10.08 -8.72
CA GLN A 74 3.61 10.40 -9.56
C GLN A 74 4.53 11.39 -8.87
N GLN A 75 3.99 12.42 -8.22
CA GLN A 75 4.77 13.35 -7.40
C GLN A 75 5.45 12.62 -6.24
N SER A 76 4.70 11.79 -5.53
CA SER A 76 5.19 11.06 -4.36
C SER A 76 6.39 10.15 -4.70
N VAL A 77 6.30 9.37 -5.78
CA VAL A 77 7.40 8.46 -6.18
C VAL A 77 8.63 9.20 -6.69
N ALA A 78 8.44 10.32 -7.37
CA ALA A 78 9.55 11.15 -7.82
C ALA A 78 10.32 11.76 -6.64
N LEU A 79 9.60 12.33 -5.67
CA LEU A 79 10.19 12.93 -4.46
C LEU A 79 10.92 11.89 -3.60
N MET A 80 10.33 10.71 -3.42
CA MET A 80 10.98 9.61 -2.71
C MET A 80 12.25 9.15 -3.42
N SER A 81 12.21 9.03 -4.74
CA SER A 81 13.40 8.66 -5.52
C SER A 81 14.51 9.68 -5.40
N MET A 82 14.19 10.97 -5.44
CA MET A 82 15.17 12.05 -5.20
C MET A 82 15.78 11.97 -3.80
N ALA A 83 14.99 11.63 -2.78
CA ALA A 83 15.49 11.45 -1.42
C ALA A 83 16.44 10.26 -1.32
N LEU A 84 16.16 9.15 -1.99
CA LEU A 84 17.03 7.97 -2.04
C LEU A 84 18.31 8.24 -2.85
N GLU A 85 18.22 8.97 -3.96
CA GLU A 85 19.39 9.44 -4.73
C GLU A 85 20.31 10.31 -3.88
N ALA A 86 19.75 11.20 -3.05
CA ALA A 86 20.53 12.03 -2.14
C ALA A 86 21.32 11.20 -1.09
N MET A 87 20.88 9.96 -0.82
CA MET A 87 21.58 8.99 0.01
C MET A 87 22.61 8.15 -0.77
N GLY A 88 22.77 8.39 -2.07
CA GLY A 88 23.68 7.64 -2.95
C GLY A 88 23.13 6.26 -3.37
N LEU A 89 21.83 6.03 -3.24
CA LEU A 89 21.21 4.73 -3.56
C LEU A 89 20.73 4.67 -5.00
N PRO A 90 20.92 3.55 -5.69
CA PRO A 90 20.38 3.33 -7.02
C PRO A 90 18.85 3.13 -6.93
N VAL A 91 18.10 3.96 -7.63
CA VAL A 91 16.63 3.98 -7.56
C VAL A 91 16.01 4.30 -8.91
N VAL A 92 14.79 3.86 -9.12
CA VAL A 92 13.95 4.25 -10.25
C VAL A 92 12.51 4.40 -9.79
N SER A 93 11.85 5.49 -10.18
CA SER A 93 10.40 5.68 -10.00
C SER A 93 9.66 5.20 -11.25
N LEU A 94 8.55 4.50 -11.05
CA LEU A 94 7.70 3.98 -12.13
C LEU A 94 6.23 4.28 -11.81
N THR A 95 5.49 4.64 -12.86
CA THR A 95 4.03 4.74 -12.79
C THR A 95 3.38 3.35 -12.83
N GLY A 96 2.09 3.26 -12.52
CA GLY A 96 1.35 2.01 -12.59
C GLY A 96 1.38 1.37 -13.99
N TRP A 97 1.28 2.16 -15.04
CA TRP A 97 1.37 1.65 -16.41
C TRP A 97 2.79 1.28 -16.85
N GLN A 98 3.83 1.93 -16.32
CA GLN A 98 5.22 1.55 -16.60
C GLN A 98 5.59 0.19 -15.99
N VAL A 99 4.96 -0.20 -14.91
CA VAL A 99 5.10 -1.55 -14.34
C VAL A 99 4.13 -2.56 -14.97
N GLY A 100 3.33 -2.12 -15.96
CA GLY A 100 2.37 -3.00 -16.65
C GLY A 100 1.20 -3.44 -15.78
N LEU A 101 0.69 -2.54 -14.92
CA LEU A 101 -0.53 -2.76 -14.16
C LEU A 101 -1.73 -2.44 -15.05
N GLU A 102 -2.35 -3.50 -15.57
CA GLU A 102 -3.53 -3.43 -16.42
C GLU A 102 -4.81 -3.59 -15.59
N THR A 103 -5.82 -2.82 -15.95
CA THR A 103 -7.12 -2.81 -15.27
C THR A 103 -8.27 -3.04 -16.25
N ASN A 104 -9.46 -3.28 -15.69
CA ASN A 104 -10.69 -3.15 -16.47
C ASN A 104 -11.00 -1.67 -16.76
N THR A 105 -12.02 -1.41 -17.60
CA THR A 105 -12.41 -0.08 -18.07
C THR A 105 -13.34 0.68 -17.11
N THR A 106 -13.29 0.41 -15.82
CA THR A 106 -14.14 1.06 -14.82
C THR A 106 -13.38 2.22 -14.17
N TYR A 107 -13.66 3.45 -14.58
CA TYR A 107 -13.04 4.64 -13.99
C TYR A 107 -13.48 4.88 -12.54
N GLY A 108 -12.55 5.35 -11.71
CA GLY A 108 -12.77 5.67 -10.29
C GLY A 108 -12.86 4.47 -9.35
N GLY A 109 -12.72 3.26 -9.86
CA GLY A 109 -12.82 2.04 -9.06
C GLY A 109 -12.44 0.80 -9.87
N ALA A 110 -11.42 0.92 -10.71
CA ALA A 110 -10.95 -0.16 -11.57
C ALA A 110 -10.48 -1.38 -10.78
N ARG A 111 -10.52 -2.53 -11.43
CA ARG A 111 -9.98 -3.80 -10.91
C ARG A 111 -8.76 -4.20 -11.69
N ILE A 112 -7.73 -4.66 -11.01
CA ILE A 112 -6.52 -5.19 -11.62
C ILE A 112 -6.87 -6.46 -12.39
N VAL A 113 -6.50 -6.50 -13.65
CA VAL A 113 -6.64 -7.66 -14.53
C VAL A 113 -5.32 -8.41 -14.65
N ARG A 114 -4.21 -7.66 -14.76
CA ARG A 114 -2.86 -8.21 -14.90
C ARG A 114 -1.81 -7.26 -14.34
N VAL A 115 -0.71 -7.81 -13.85
CA VAL A 115 0.51 -7.05 -13.54
C VAL A 115 1.67 -7.75 -14.22
N SER A 116 2.47 -7.00 -14.99
CA SER A 116 3.71 -7.52 -15.58
C SER A 116 4.84 -7.51 -14.54
N THR A 117 5.67 -8.54 -14.56
CA THR A 117 6.88 -8.60 -13.71
C THR A 117 8.13 -8.10 -14.43
N GLU A 118 8.06 -7.95 -15.74
CA GLU A 118 9.23 -7.76 -16.60
C GLU A 118 10.01 -6.48 -16.27
N ARG A 119 9.31 -5.34 -16.19
CA ARG A 119 9.98 -4.06 -15.92
C ARG A 119 10.57 -4.03 -14.51
N ILE A 120 9.85 -4.51 -13.52
CA ILE A 120 10.32 -4.52 -12.13
C ILE A 120 11.55 -5.41 -12.01
N ARG A 121 11.50 -6.63 -12.54
CA ARG A 121 12.66 -7.56 -12.47
C ARG A 121 13.89 -6.99 -13.16
N ARG A 122 13.73 -6.42 -14.34
CA ARG A 122 14.83 -5.78 -15.07
C ARG A 122 15.52 -4.65 -14.28
N GLU A 123 14.78 -3.90 -13.47
CA GLU A 123 15.36 -2.86 -12.63
C GLU A 123 15.99 -3.44 -11.36
N LEU A 124 15.38 -4.47 -10.76
CA LEU A 124 15.96 -5.18 -9.62
C LEU A 124 17.27 -5.89 -9.99
N ASP A 125 17.37 -6.45 -11.19
CA ASP A 125 18.60 -7.08 -11.70
C ASP A 125 19.78 -6.08 -11.78
N LYS A 126 19.47 -4.79 -11.92
CA LYS A 126 20.45 -3.69 -11.85
C LYS A 126 20.69 -3.19 -10.42
N ARG A 127 20.18 -3.91 -9.42
CA ARG A 127 20.27 -3.54 -8.00
C ARG A 127 19.62 -2.20 -7.67
N ARG A 128 18.65 -1.77 -8.46
CA ARG A 128 17.88 -0.55 -8.18
C ARG A 128 16.73 -0.83 -7.20
N ILE A 129 16.50 0.11 -6.32
CA ILE A 129 15.24 0.21 -5.58
C ILE A 129 14.17 0.65 -6.57
N VAL A 130 13.05 -0.06 -6.63
CA VAL A 130 11.94 0.25 -7.54
C VAL A 130 10.82 0.91 -6.76
N VAL A 131 10.53 2.17 -7.07
CA VAL A 131 9.48 2.95 -6.40
C VAL A 131 8.29 3.09 -7.35
N VAL A 132 7.15 2.51 -6.98
CA VAL A 132 5.96 2.38 -7.83
C VAL A 132 4.85 3.28 -7.34
N ALA A 133 4.26 4.05 -8.24
CA ALA A 133 3.03 4.79 -7.97
C ALA A 133 1.86 3.80 -7.78
N GLY A 134 1.32 3.76 -6.57
CA GLY A 134 0.15 2.96 -6.24
C GLY A 134 -1.13 3.55 -6.79
N PHE A 135 -2.26 2.89 -6.57
CA PHE A 135 -3.60 3.39 -6.85
C PHE A 135 -3.99 3.47 -8.35
N GLN A 136 -3.06 3.37 -9.28
CA GLN A 136 -3.22 3.67 -10.69
C GLN A 136 -2.83 2.50 -11.59
N GLY A 137 -3.43 2.46 -12.77
CA GLY A 137 -3.11 1.53 -13.84
C GLY A 137 -3.56 2.08 -15.18
N ILE A 138 -3.58 1.21 -16.17
CA ILE A 138 -4.01 1.51 -17.53
C ILE A 138 -5.01 0.46 -17.99
N ASP A 139 -6.03 0.86 -18.73
CA ASP A 139 -6.98 -0.07 -19.30
C ASP A 139 -6.59 -0.48 -20.74
N ARG A 140 -7.41 -1.33 -21.36
CA ARG A 140 -7.20 -1.81 -22.74
C ARG A 140 -7.25 -0.73 -23.82
N ASN A 141 -7.71 0.47 -23.49
CA ASN A 141 -7.79 1.63 -24.41
C ASN A 141 -6.60 2.59 -24.19
N ASP A 142 -5.62 2.18 -23.38
CA ASP A 142 -4.52 3.03 -22.93
C ASP A 142 -4.97 4.24 -22.08
N ASP A 143 -6.17 4.16 -21.51
CA ASP A 143 -6.67 5.16 -20.58
C ASP A 143 -6.17 4.90 -19.15
N ILE A 144 -5.78 5.97 -18.47
CA ILE A 144 -5.40 5.92 -17.06
C ILE A 144 -6.64 5.61 -16.23
N THR A 145 -6.49 4.66 -15.29
CA THR A 145 -7.54 4.26 -14.35
C THR A 145 -7.03 4.34 -12.92
N THR A 146 -7.93 4.55 -11.98
CA THR A 146 -7.63 4.45 -10.55
C THR A 146 -8.42 3.33 -9.89
N LEU A 147 -7.82 2.73 -8.86
CA LEU A 147 -8.36 1.55 -8.19
C LEU A 147 -9.39 1.86 -7.09
N GLY A 148 -9.63 3.14 -6.83
CA GLY A 148 -10.50 3.56 -5.73
C GLY A 148 -9.82 3.46 -4.36
N ARG A 149 -10.60 3.56 -3.28
CA ARG A 149 -10.10 3.52 -1.90
C ARG A 149 -9.26 2.27 -1.62
N GLY A 150 -8.13 2.44 -0.94
CA GLY A 150 -7.21 1.34 -0.63
C GLY A 150 -6.45 0.81 -1.85
N GLY A 151 -6.48 1.55 -2.96
CA GLY A 151 -5.85 1.13 -4.22
C GLY A 151 -4.35 0.91 -4.12
N SER A 152 -3.63 1.69 -3.30
CA SER A 152 -2.19 1.50 -3.11
C SER A 152 -1.87 0.21 -2.33
N ASP A 153 -2.68 -0.17 -1.35
CA ASP A 153 -2.55 -1.48 -0.68
C ASP A 153 -2.78 -2.62 -1.67
N THR A 154 -3.82 -2.48 -2.50
CA THR A 154 -4.14 -3.46 -3.55
C THR A 154 -3.00 -3.57 -4.57
N THR A 155 -2.41 -2.45 -4.97
CA THR A 155 -1.21 -2.43 -5.85
C THR A 155 -0.05 -3.20 -5.22
N ALA A 156 0.26 -2.96 -3.95
CA ALA A 156 1.35 -3.61 -3.24
C ALA A 156 1.15 -5.13 -3.14
N VAL A 157 -0.05 -5.57 -2.77
CA VAL A 157 -0.38 -6.99 -2.67
C VAL A 157 -0.32 -7.67 -4.04
N ALA A 158 -0.84 -7.03 -5.10
CA ALA A 158 -0.78 -7.57 -6.45
C ALA A 158 0.67 -7.73 -6.95
N ILE A 159 1.51 -6.73 -6.72
CA ILE A 159 2.95 -6.79 -7.07
C ILE A 159 3.65 -7.89 -6.27
N ALA A 160 3.39 -8.00 -4.96
CA ALA A 160 3.95 -9.05 -4.13
C ALA A 160 3.55 -10.46 -4.60
N ALA A 161 2.30 -10.63 -5.01
CA ALA A 161 1.79 -11.89 -5.54
C ALA A 161 2.49 -12.32 -6.82
N VAL A 162 2.56 -11.44 -7.83
CA VAL A 162 3.15 -11.79 -9.14
C VAL A 162 4.66 -11.93 -9.11
N LEU A 163 5.34 -11.25 -8.19
CA LEU A 163 6.77 -11.36 -7.99
C LEU A 163 7.17 -12.52 -7.07
N HIS A 164 6.20 -13.16 -6.41
CA HIS A 164 6.46 -14.14 -5.34
C HIS A 164 7.39 -13.55 -4.27
N ALA A 165 7.06 -12.35 -3.78
CA ALA A 165 7.86 -11.66 -2.80
C ALA A 165 7.94 -12.43 -1.48
N ASP A 166 9.10 -12.40 -0.83
CA ASP A 166 9.31 -13.03 0.48
C ASP A 166 8.53 -12.31 1.59
N LYS A 167 8.33 -11.00 1.43
CA LYS A 167 7.57 -10.17 2.37
C LYS A 167 6.72 -9.15 1.62
N CYS A 168 5.50 -8.94 2.12
CA CYS A 168 4.63 -7.82 1.76
C CYS A 168 4.33 -7.02 3.03
N GLN A 169 4.90 -5.82 3.13
CA GLN A 169 4.82 -4.97 4.32
C GLN A 169 3.99 -3.73 4.02
N ILE A 170 2.92 -3.54 4.79
CA ILE A 170 2.07 -2.36 4.70
C ILE A 170 2.29 -1.50 5.93
N TYR A 171 2.88 -0.33 5.72
CA TYR A 171 3.19 0.65 6.75
C TYR A 171 2.03 1.62 6.92
N THR A 172 1.65 1.82 8.17
CA THR A 172 0.57 2.73 8.59
C THR A 172 1.03 3.61 9.76
N ASP A 173 0.14 4.42 10.30
CA ASP A 173 0.35 5.23 11.50
C ASP A 173 0.14 4.45 12.81
N VAL A 174 -0.30 3.18 12.73
CA VAL A 174 -0.49 2.30 13.89
C VAL A 174 0.55 1.18 13.93
N GLU A 175 0.81 0.62 15.12
CA GLU A 175 1.85 -0.41 15.32
C GLU A 175 1.46 -1.80 14.81
N GLY A 176 0.22 -2.00 14.38
CA GLY A 176 -0.31 -3.27 13.91
C GLY A 176 -1.83 -3.35 14.08
N VAL A 177 -2.37 -4.55 14.06
CA VAL A 177 -3.79 -4.82 14.31
C VAL A 177 -3.99 -5.10 15.79
N TYR A 178 -5.00 -4.49 16.38
CA TYR A 178 -5.35 -4.63 17.79
C TYR A 178 -6.70 -5.34 17.96
N THR A 179 -6.91 -5.96 19.10
CA THR A 179 -8.19 -6.61 19.47
C THR A 179 -9.35 -5.62 19.55
N ALA A 180 -9.08 -4.33 19.76
CA ALA A 180 -10.02 -3.22 19.75
C ALA A 180 -9.24 -1.92 19.55
N ASP A 181 -9.93 -0.80 19.31
CA ASP A 181 -9.25 0.51 19.20
C ASP A 181 -8.55 0.88 20.52
N PRO A 182 -7.22 0.92 20.57
CA PRO A 182 -6.48 1.19 21.80
C PRO A 182 -6.72 2.60 22.36
N ARG A 183 -7.25 3.52 21.55
CA ARG A 183 -7.63 4.87 21.98
C ARG A 183 -8.92 4.87 22.80
N LYS A 184 -9.78 3.85 22.57
CA LYS A 184 -11.10 3.70 23.23
C LYS A 184 -11.09 2.62 24.30
N VAL A 185 -10.33 1.57 24.13
CA VAL A 185 -10.30 0.39 25.01
C VAL A 185 -8.93 0.22 25.64
N LYS A 186 -8.81 0.50 26.94
CA LYS A 186 -7.54 0.47 27.68
C LYS A 186 -6.84 -0.90 27.67
N ASN A 187 -7.58 -1.99 27.55
CA ASN A 187 -7.06 -3.35 27.54
C ASN A 187 -6.87 -3.92 26.13
N ALA A 188 -6.95 -3.09 25.08
CA ALA A 188 -6.68 -3.51 23.72
C ALA A 188 -5.24 -4.01 23.60
N ARG A 189 -5.07 -5.18 22.99
CA ARG A 189 -3.75 -5.81 22.79
C ARG A 189 -3.46 -5.87 21.30
N LYS A 190 -2.21 -5.60 20.94
CA LYS A 190 -1.73 -5.83 19.58
C LYS A 190 -1.65 -7.34 19.33
N LEU A 191 -2.13 -7.76 18.18
CA LEU A 191 -2.04 -9.14 17.70
C LEU A 191 -0.71 -9.34 16.97
N ASP A 192 -0.01 -10.43 17.25
CA ASP A 192 1.19 -10.79 16.48
C ASP A 192 0.81 -11.40 15.13
N GLU A 193 -0.29 -12.13 15.10
CA GLU A 193 -0.83 -12.80 13.92
C GLU A 193 -2.36 -12.75 13.93
N ILE A 194 -2.95 -12.68 12.73
CA ILE A 194 -4.39 -12.74 12.50
C ILE A 194 -4.67 -13.45 11.18
N THR A 195 -5.78 -14.18 11.07
CA THR A 195 -6.18 -14.80 9.81
C THR A 195 -6.76 -13.77 8.84
N TYR A 196 -6.77 -14.10 7.54
CA TYR A 196 -7.42 -13.23 6.55
C TYR A 196 -8.91 -13.03 6.86
N ASP A 197 -9.61 -14.07 7.29
CA ASP A 197 -11.04 -14.00 7.58
C ASP A 197 -11.35 -13.12 8.79
N GLU A 198 -10.58 -13.26 9.87
CA GLU A 198 -10.68 -12.36 11.03
C GLU A 198 -10.36 -10.90 10.65
N MET A 199 -9.34 -10.68 9.80
CA MET A 199 -8.99 -9.34 9.34
C MET A 199 -10.11 -8.73 8.48
N LEU A 200 -10.73 -9.52 7.59
CA LEU A 200 -11.88 -9.10 6.78
C LEU A 200 -13.09 -8.75 7.66
N GLU A 201 -13.33 -9.52 8.70
CA GLU A 201 -14.40 -9.24 9.67
C GLU A 201 -14.13 -7.93 10.41
N LEU A 202 -12.94 -7.75 10.96
CA LEU A 202 -12.55 -6.49 11.64
C LEU A 202 -12.67 -5.28 10.72
N ALA A 203 -12.22 -5.40 9.46
CA ALA A 203 -12.31 -4.31 8.49
C ALA A 203 -13.78 -4.00 8.12
N SER A 204 -14.65 -5.01 8.05
CA SER A 204 -16.08 -4.84 7.81
C SER A 204 -16.80 -4.17 8.99
N LEU A 205 -16.28 -4.33 10.19
CA LEU A 205 -16.75 -3.68 11.42
C LEU A 205 -16.14 -2.29 11.64
N GLY A 206 -15.38 -1.76 10.69
CA GLY A 206 -14.85 -0.39 10.71
C GLY A 206 -13.38 -0.24 11.11
N ALA A 207 -12.64 -1.32 11.30
CA ALA A 207 -11.19 -1.23 11.49
C ALA A 207 -10.51 -0.78 10.19
N GLN A 208 -9.99 0.45 10.16
CA GLN A 208 -9.40 1.07 8.96
C GLN A 208 -7.88 0.81 8.82
N VAL A 209 -7.40 -0.35 9.24
CA VAL A 209 -5.97 -0.69 9.17
C VAL A 209 -5.59 -1.20 7.78
N LEU A 210 -6.41 -2.09 7.23
CA LEU A 210 -6.30 -2.62 5.87
C LEU A 210 -7.66 -2.57 5.18
N MET A 211 -7.67 -2.30 3.88
CA MET A 211 -8.89 -2.35 3.07
C MET A 211 -9.24 -3.79 2.71
N ASN A 212 -10.52 -4.15 2.82
CA ASN A 212 -11.04 -5.49 2.52
C ASN A 212 -10.50 -6.05 1.20
N ARG A 213 -10.52 -5.22 0.16
CA ARG A 213 -10.09 -5.61 -1.19
C ARG A 213 -8.64 -6.09 -1.25
N SER A 214 -7.73 -5.47 -0.48
CA SER A 214 -6.34 -5.90 -0.42
C SER A 214 -6.18 -7.20 0.37
N VAL A 215 -6.96 -7.39 1.43
CA VAL A 215 -6.97 -8.62 2.23
C VAL A 215 -7.55 -9.80 1.43
N GLU A 216 -8.65 -9.59 0.71
CA GLU A 216 -9.23 -10.59 -0.21
C GLU A 216 -8.23 -11.02 -1.28
N LEU A 217 -7.51 -10.07 -1.87
CA LEU A 217 -6.48 -10.35 -2.85
C LEU A 217 -5.33 -11.15 -2.24
N ALA A 218 -4.88 -10.76 -1.05
CA ALA A 218 -3.83 -11.46 -0.31
C ALA A 218 -4.24 -12.90 0.02
N LYS A 219 -5.47 -13.10 0.50
CA LYS A 219 -6.03 -14.44 0.75
C LYS A 219 -6.04 -15.29 -0.52
N ARG A 220 -6.52 -14.71 -1.63
CA ARG A 220 -6.62 -15.42 -2.92
C ARG A 220 -5.28 -15.94 -3.43
N TYR A 221 -4.21 -15.19 -3.22
CA TYR A 221 -2.88 -15.52 -3.75
C TYR A 221 -1.89 -15.99 -2.67
N GLY A 222 -2.35 -16.18 -1.44
CA GLY A 222 -1.50 -16.63 -0.33
C GLY A 222 -0.40 -15.66 0.07
N VAL A 223 -0.62 -14.36 -0.11
CA VAL A 223 0.34 -13.32 0.26
C VAL A 223 0.23 -13.01 1.75
N VAL A 224 1.27 -13.28 2.52
CA VAL A 224 1.34 -12.85 3.91
C VAL A 224 1.59 -11.35 3.96
N ILE A 225 0.67 -10.60 4.59
CA ILE A 225 0.83 -9.17 4.81
C ILE A 225 1.37 -8.96 6.23
N GLU A 226 2.39 -8.14 6.38
CA GLU A 226 2.86 -7.64 7.67
C GLU A 226 2.47 -6.16 7.80
N VAL A 227 1.66 -5.84 8.79
CA VAL A 227 1.23 -4.46 9.11
C VAL A 227 2.21 -3.87 10.11
N LEU A 228 2.83 -2.75 9.75
CA LEU A 228 3.91 -2.10 10.50
C LEU A 228 3.64 -0.60 10.69
N SER A 229 4.24 -0.03 11.72
CA SER A 229 4.26 1.43 11.88
C SER A 229 5.39 2.06 11.07
N SER A 230 5.09 3.16 10.39
CA SER A 230 6.11 4.00 9.74
C SER A 230 6.88 4.89 10.73
N TYR A 231 6.43 4.96 11.99
CA TYR A 231 7.00 5.82 13.05
C TYR A 231 7.83 5.07 14.08
N VAL A 232 7.50 3.80 14.31
CA VAL A 232 8.11 2.98 15.35
C VAL A 232 8.69 1.70 14.76
N ARG A 233 9.97 1.44 15.02
CA ARG A 233 10.69 0.24 14.58
C ARG A 233 10.41 -0.93 15.54
N LYS A 234 9.23 -1.55 15.40
CA LYS A 234 8.81 -2.72 16.17
C LYS A 234 8.17 -3.77 15.27
N PRO A 235 8.16 -5.06 15.67
CA PRO A 235 7.39 -6.07 14.98
C PRO A 235 5.92 -5.67 14.86
N GLY A 236 5.33 -5.90 13.69
CA GLY A 236 3.93 -5.61 13.40
C GLY A 236 3.01 -6.82 13.61
N THR A 237 1.90 -6.83 12.89
CA THR A 237 0.93 -7.93 12.85
C THR A 237 1.03 -8.63 11.51
N LYS A 238 1.12 -9.97 11.49
CA LYS A 238 1.07 -10.76 10.26
C LYS A 238 -0.35 -11.22 9.98
N VAL A 239 -0.81 -10.94 8.76
CA VAL A 239 -2.10 -11.41 8.24
C VAL A 239 -1.85 -12.58 7.29
N LYS A 240 -2.34 -13.78 7.62
CA LYS A 240 -2.06 -15.04 6.92
C LYS A 240 -3.20 -16.05 7.05
N GLU A 241 -3.11 -17.19 6.35
CA GLU A 241 -4.19 -18.20 6.35
C GLU A 241 -4.34 -18.91 7.70
N VAL A 242 -3.23 -19.30 8.32
CA VAL A 242 -3.24 -20.07 9.56
C VAL A 242 -2.45 -19.35 10.64
N VAL A 243 -3.08 -19.15 11.78
CA VAL A 243 -2.43 -18.71 13.01
C VAL A 243 -2.10 -19.93 13.83
N LEU A 244 -0.81 -20.16 14.08
CA LEU A 244 -0.37 -21.23 14.98
C LEU A 244 -0.71 -20.80 16.41
N GLY A 245 -1.81 -21.35 16.93
CA GLY A 245 -2.35 -20.96 18.23
C GLY A 245 -1.37 -21.24 19.37
N ASN A 246 -1.04 -20.22 20.12
CA ASN A 246 -0.68 -20.36 21.53
C ASN A 246 -1.99 -20.44 22.31
N GLY A 247 -2.61 -21.61 22.36
CA GLY A 247 -3.57 -22.06 23.36
C GLY A 247 -4.74 -21.17 23.81
N PHE A 248 -5.04 -20.09 23.11
CA PHE A 248 -6.18 -19.22 23.40
C PHE A 248 -7.20 -19.34 22.28
N SER A 249 -8.39 -19.82 22.63
CA SER A 249 -9.58 -19.64 21.80
C SER A 249 -9.79 -18.14 21.61
N HIS A 250 -9.61 -17.66 20.38
CA HIS A 250 -9.89 -16.27 20.04
C HIS A 250 -11.40 -16.07 19.98
N GLU A 251 -12.02 -15.77 21.11
CA GLU A 251 -13.30 -15.07 21.09
C GLU A 251 -12.99 -13.64 20.64
N VAL A 252 -13.15 -13.40 19.35
CA VAL A 252 -13.15 -12.04 18.80
C VAL A 252 -14.45 -11.38 19.26
N TRP A 253 -14.38 -10.60 20.33
CA TRP A 253 -15.50 -9.76 20.74
C TRP A 253 -15.64 -8.67 19.70
N ALA A 254 -16.69 -8.76 18.89
CA ALA A 254 -17.09 -7.70 17.96
C ALA A 254 -17.39 -6.43 18.76
N VAL A 255 -16.41 -5.56 18.89
CA VAL A 255 -16.64 -4.20 19.37
C VAL A 255 -17.13 -3.38 18.19
N GLN A 256 -18.42 -3.07 18.21
CA GLN A 256 -19.05 -2.18 17.25
C GLN A 256 -18.30 -0.84 17.22
N TRP A 257 -17.68 -0.55 16.09
CA TRP A 257 -17.05 0.75 15.81
C TRP A 257 -18.19 1.72 15.43
N TYR A 258 -18.69 2.48 16.39
CA TYR A 258 -19.57 3.61 16.12
C TYR A 258 -18.74 4.85 15.81
N GLU A 259 -19.22 5.62 14.83
CA GLU A 259 -18.66 6.87 14.31
C GLU A 259 -18.28 7.89 15.39
#